data_7620409bbfbfd8992cddfb768ce38d9c
#
_entry.id   7620409bbfbfd8992cddfb768ce38d9c
#
_cell.length_a   1.000
_cell.length_b   1.000
_cell.length_c   1.000
_cell.angle_alpha   90.00
_cell.angle_beta   90.00
_cell.angle_gamma   90.00
#
_symmetry.space_group_name_H-M   'P 1'
#
loop_
_entity.id
_entity.type
_entity.pdbx_description
1 polymer ?
#
loop_
_entity_poly.entity_id
_entity_poly.type
_entity_poly.pdbx_seq_one_letter_code
_entity_poly.pdbx_strand_id
1 'polypeptide(L)'
;NVSKPGRGESTAADGRNPAYGASINYWIGDSNKEKVAIEILDANGELVRKLKGANKKGLNRVMWDLRYDRATEPKLRTLPLGMPNDKALPERLRLDEKGWRPLLTWNYSGFVGPKVNPGTYTVKITNGEAVMEQPLVVQKDPNTSGTKADIAVQTKRALEIREDISTVA
;
A
#
# COMPACT_ATOMS: atom_id res chain seq x y z
N ASN A 1 -33.02 -4.22 -18.30
CA ASN A 1 -32.59 -4.88 -17.04
C ASN A 1 -31.48 -5.87 -17.37
N VAL A 2 -30.24 -5.38 -17.32
CA VAL A 2 -29.07 -6.28 -17.36
C VAL A 2 -28.78 -6.62 -15.92
N SER A 3 -29.13 -7.82 -15.49
CA SER A 3 -28.74 -8.37 -14.20
C SER A 3 -27.23 -8.44 -14.13
N LYS A 4 -26.61 -7.72 -13.17
CA LYS A 4 -25.22 -7.95 -12.82
C LYS A 4 -25.09 -9.43 -12.44
N PRO A 5 -24.13 -10.19 -13.01
CA PRO A 5 -23.88 -11.54 -12.54
C PRO A 5 -23.56 -11.44 -11.05
N GLY A 6 -24.36 -12.12 -10.24
CA GLY A 6 -24.09 -12.25 -8.81
C GLY A 6 -22.68 -12.80 -8.64
N ARG A 7 -21.95 -12.33 -7.63
CA ARG A 7 -20.72 -13.02 -7.19
C ARG A 7 -21.14 -14.43 -6.83
N GLY A 8 -20.89 -15.38 -7.76
CA GLY A 8 -21.05 -16.79 -7.46
C GLY A 8 -20.19 -17.14 -6.24
N GLU A 9 -20.71 -17.98 -5.36
CA GLU A 9 -19.91 -18.55 -4.29
C GLU A 9 -18.69 -19.22 -4.94
N SER A 10 -17.50 -18.86 -4.47
CA SER A 10 -16.24 -19.46 -4.90
C SER A 10 -16.29 -20.95 -4.62
N THR A 11 -16.24 -21.77 -5.65
CA THR A 11 -16.22 -23.22 -5.51
C THR A 11 -14.79 -23.71 -5.21
N ALA A 12 -14.65 -24.91 -4.68
CA ALA A 12 -13.32 -25.50 -4.41
C ALA A 12 -12.47 -25.65 -5.70
N ALA A 13 -13.09 -25.59 -6.89
CA ALA A 13 -12.44 -25.64 -8.18
C ALA A 13 -11.97 -24.27 -8.69
N ASP A 14 -12.39 -23.17 -8.07
CA ASP A 14 -11.99 -21.83 -8.46
C ASP A 14 -10.58 -21.54 -7.97
N GLY A 15 -9.64 -21.38 -8.87
CA GLY A 15 -8.30 -20.91 -8.56
C GLY A 15 -8.34 -19.50 -7.95
N ARG A 16 -7.64 -19.28 -6.85
CA ARG A 16 -7.50 -17.93 -6.28
C ARG A 16 -6.61 -17.10 -7.20
N ASN A 17 -7.04 -15.89 -7.52
CA ASN A 17 -6.18 -14.94 -8.20
C ASN A 17 -4.92 -14.69 -7.35
N PRO A 18 -3.73 -14.62 -7.99
CA PRO A 18 -2.52 -14.25 -7.28
C PRO A 18 -2.68 -12.86 -6.64
N ALA A 19 -1.99 -12.64 -5.53
CA ALA A 19 -1.98 -11.33 -4.90
C ALA A 19 -1.45 -10.28 -5.88
N TYR A 20 -2.14 -9.14 -5.97
CA TYR A 20 -1.72 -8.03 -6.83
C TYR A 20 -0.42 -7.42 -6.31
N GLY A 21 0.51 -7.14 -7.23
CA GLY A 21 1.76 -6.44 -6.92
C GLY A 21 3.02 -7.23 -7.30
N ALA A 22 4.16 -6.74 -6.83
CA ALA A 22 5.45 -7.39 -7.01
C ALA A 22 5.79 -8.27 -5.80
N SER A 23 6.18 -9.52 -6.07
CA SER A 23 6.61 -10.47 -5.04
C SER A 23 8.11 -10.31 -4.79
N ILE A 24 8.48 -9.89 -3.58
CA ILE A 24 9.85 -9.78 -3.11
C ILE A 24 10.15 -11.01 -2.27
N ASN A 25 11.02 -11.87 -2.77
CA ASN A 25 11.42 -13.11 -2.10
C ASN A 25 12.85 -12.99 -1.62
N TYR A 26 13.12 -13.41 -0.39
CA TYR A 26 14.45 -13.40 0.20
C TYR A 26 14.62 -14.58 1.17
N TRP A 27 15.86 -15.00 1.34
CA TRP A 27 16.22 -16.12 2.19
C TRP A 27 16.93 -15.64 3.45
N ILE A 28 16.56 -16.20 4.60
CA ILE A 28 17.24 -15.99 5.88
C ILE A 28 17.81 -17.32 6.34
N GLY A 29 19.13 -17.39 6.51
CA GLY A 29 19.82 -18.60 6.98
C GLY A 29 19.48 -18.92 8.42
N ASP A 30 19.75 -17.99 9.31
CA ASP A 30 19.44 -18.11 10.73
C ASP A 30 18.62 -16.89 11.19
N SER A 31 17.50 -17.17 11.87
CA SER A 31 16.69 -16.10 12.43
C SER A 31 17.48 -15.41 13.56
N ASN A 32 17.71 -14.12 13.37
CA ASN A 32 18.24 -13.24 14.40
C ASN A 32 17.10 -12.41 15.00
N LYS A 33 17.37 -11.60 16.01
CA LYS A 33 16.38 -10.69 16.62
C LYS A 33 16.16 -9.41 15.81
N GLU A 34 16.96 -9.22 14.75
CA GLU A 34 16.92 -8.03 13.92
C GLU A 34 15.67 -8.00 13.05
N LYS A 35 15.13 -6.82 12.86
CA LYS A 35 13.96 -6.60 11.99
C LYS A 35 14.43 -6.47 10.55
N VAL A 36 13.82 -7.22 9.66
CA VAL A 36 14.05 -7.05 8.21
C VAL A 36 13.28 -5.81 7.73
N ALA A 37 14.01 -4.82 7.25
CA ALA A 37 13.46 -3.64 6.59
C ALA A 37 13.64 -3.80 5.07
N ILE A 38 12.59 -3.45 4.32
CA ILE A 38 12.62 -3.45 2.86
C ILE A 38 12.26 -2.04 2.41
N GLU A 39 13.14 -1.43 1.63
CA GLU A 39 12.94 -0.12 1.04
C GLU A 39 12.87 -0.26 -0.49
N ILE A 40 11.89 0.39 -1.08
CA ILE A 40 11.77 0.50 -2.52
C ILE A 40 12.20 1.91 -2.88
N LEU A 41 13.22 2.00 -3.73
CA LEU A 41 13.78 3.26 -4.20
C LEU A 41 13.48 3.43 -5.70
N ASP A 42 13.28 4.66 -6.13
CA ASP A 42 13.13 4.97 -7.55
C ASP A 42 14.49 5.05 -8.27
N ALA A 43 14.49 5.44 -9.55
CA ALA A 43 15.70 5.56 -10.36
C ALA A 43 16.66 6.66 -9.87
N ASN A 44 16.19 7.61 -9.07
CA ASN A 44 17.00 8.68 -8.47
C ASN A 44 17.52 8.30 -7.08
N GLY A 45 17.14 7.11 -6.56
CA GLY A 45 17.43 6.68 -5.20
C GLY A 45 16.48 7.25 -4.14
N GLU A 46 15.40 7.90 -4.55
CA GLU A 46 14.39 8.42 -3.63
C GLU A 46 13.47 7.32 -3.11
N LEU A 47 13.11 7.43 -1.85
CA LEU A 47 12.28 6.44 -1.18
C LEU A 47 10.83 6.48 -1.69
N VAL A 48 10.38 5.36 -2.25
CA VAL A 48 9.01 5.16 -2.73
C VAL A 48 8.13 4.52 -1.66
N ARG A 49 8.64 3.46 -1.01
CA ARG A 49 7.87 2.66 -0.05
C ARG A 49 8.76 1.99 0.97
N LYS A 50 8.31 1.95 2.23
CA LYS A 50 8.89 1.09 3.26
C LYS A 50 7.96 -0.08 3.57
N LEU A 51 8.54 -1.28 3.58
CA LEU A 51 7.83 -2.50 3.91
C LEU A 51 8.55 -3.22 5.06
N LYS A 52 7.78 -3.92 5.87
CA LYS A 52 8.33 -4.76 6.93
C LYS A 52 8.47 -6.18 6.41
N GLY A 53 9.67 -6.72 6.47
CA GLY A 53 9.94 -8.09 6.14
C GLY A 53 9.70 -9.03 7.32
N ALA A 54 9.33 -10.28 7.03
CA ALA A 54 9.36 -11.35 8.04
C ALA A 54 10.81 -11.78 8.28
N ASN A 55 11.13 -12.14 9.53
CA ASN A 55 12.45 -12.66 9.91
C ASN A 55 12.33 -14.12 10.33
N LYS A 56 11.86 -14.97 9.42
CA LYS A 56 11.78 -16.41 9.64
C LYS A 56 12.92 -17.12 8.92
N LYS A 57 13.53 -18.12 9.53
CA LYS A 57 14.51 -18.99 8.85
C LYS A 57 13.87 -19.59 7.60
N GLY A 58 14.60 -19.57 6.48
CA GLY A 58 14.15 -20.06 5.19
C GLY A 58 13.63 -18.96 4.26
N LEU A 59 12.77 -19.35 3.32
CA LEU A 59 12.22 -18.46 2.32
C LEU A 59 11.12 -17.55 2.93
N ASN A 60 11.30 -16.25 2.75
CA ASN A 60 10.33 -15.23 3.12
C ASN A 60 9.82 -14.52 1.87
N ARG A 61 8.58 -14.01 1.93
CA ARG A 61 7.94 -13.28 0.85
C ARG A 61 7.20 -12.08 1.38
N VAL A 62 7.38 -10.94 0.71
CA VAL A 62 6.61 -9.71 0.94
C VAL A 62 6.04 -9.24 -0.40
N MET A 63 4.80 -8.81 -0.40
CA MET A 63 4.15 -8.23 -1.58
C MET A 63 4.21 -6.71 -1.51
N TRP A 64 4.70 -6.08 -2.57
CA TRP A 64 4.59 -4.66 -2.78
C TRP A 64 3.44 -4.37 -3.75
N ASP A 65 2.47 -3.59 -3.33
CA ASP A 65 1.26 -3.24 -4.08
C ASP A 65 1.48 -2.22 -5.21
N LEU A 66 2.73 -1.96 -5.59
CA LEU A 66 3.14 -0.99 -6.62
C LEU A 66 2.62 0.43 -6.33
N ARG A 67 2.65 0.83 -5.07
CA ARG A 67 2.21 2.15 -4.62
C ARG A 67 3.27 2.83 -3.75
N TYR A 68 3.25 4.14 -3.79
CA TYR A 68 3.91 4.99 -2.80
C TYR A 68 3.27 4.84 -1.42
N ASP A 69 3.92 5.38 -0.40
CA ASP A 69 3.29 5.50 0.91
C ASP A 69 2.04 6.38 0.81
N ARG A 70 1.04 6.03 1.62
CA ARG A 70 -0.19 6.81 1.73
C ARG A 70 0.07 8.16 2.38
N ALA A 71 -0.87 9.11 2.21
CA ALA A 71 -0.87 10.35 2.98
C ALA A 71 -0.95 10.09 4.48
N THR A 72 -0.48 11.02 5.27
CA THR A 72 -0.79 11.07 6.71
C THR A 72 -2.30 11.20 6.85
N GLU A 73 -2.90 10.33 7.65
CA GLU A 73 -4.35 10.34 7.84
C GLU A 73 -4.73 11.45 8.82
N PRO A 74 -5.56 12.43 8.40
CA PRO A 74 -6.06 13.43 9.33
C PRO A 74 -6.96 12.77 10.37
N LYS A 75 -6.84 13.23 11.61
CA LYS A 75 -7.67 12.80 12.72
C LYS A 75 -8.71 13.86 13.03
N LEU A 76 -9.92 13.43 13.36
CA LEU A 76 -11.03 14.30 13.66
C LEU A 76 -11.48 14.15 15.11
N ARG A 77 -11.94 15.25 15.70
CA ARG A 77 -12.60 15.27 17.02
C ARG A 77 -14.11 15.28 16.93
N THR A 78 -14.66 15.51 15.74
CA THR A 78 -16.10 15.62 15.50
C THR A 78 -16.67 14.28 15.05
N LEU A 79 -17.89 14.00 15.42
CA LEU A 79 -18.64 12.86 14.88
C LEU A 79 -19.13 13.19 13.47
N PRO A 80 -19.32 12.17 12.61
CA PRO A 80 -19.92 12.36 11.30
C PRO A 80 -21.35 12.93 11.45
N LEU A 81 -21.74 13.73 10.45
CA LEU A 81 -23.10 14.28 10.40
C LEU A 81 -24.14 13.16 10.46
N GLY A 82 -25.16 13.36 11.29
CA GLY A 82 -26.25 12.39 11.47
C GLY A 82 -25.92 11.22 12.41
N MET A 83 -24.74 11.18 13.02
CA MET A 83 -24.38 10.18 14.04
C MET A 83 -24.47 10.78 15.44
N PRO A 84 -25.42 10.32 16.29
CA PRO A 84 -25.64 10.92 17.61
C PRO A 84 -24.54 10.60 18.62
N ASN A 85 -23.79 9.52 18.40
CA ASN A 85 -22.69 9.10 19.26
C ASN A 85 -21.69 8.23 18.47
N ASP A 86 -20.51 8.02 19.05
CA ASP A 86 -19.44 7.23 18.44
C ASP A 86 -19.75 5.73 18.37
N LYS A 87 -20.65 5.21 19.22
CA LYS A 87 -21.06 3.79 19.23
C LYS A 87 -21.75 3.37 17.92
N ALA A 88 -22.31 4.32 17.18
CA ALA A 88 -22.85 4.09 15.84
C ALA A 88 -21.77 3.79 14.80
N LEU A 89 -20.50 4.10 15.10
CA LEU A 89 -19.35 3.81 14.24
C LEU A 89 -18.78 2.41 14.52
N PRO A 90 -18.21 1.76 13.50
CA PRO A 90 -17.34 0.61 13.73
C PRO A 90 -16.25 0.96 14.73
N GLU A 91 -15.88 0.03 15.61
CA GLU A 91 -14.95 0.27 16.73
C GLU A 91 -13.66 0.98 16.31
N ARG A 92 -13.05 0.56 15.21
CA ARG A 92 -11.83 1.16 14.64
C ARG A 92 -11.97 2.63 14.20
N LEU A 93 -13.19 3.15 14.11
CA LEU A 93 -13.51 4.50 13.68
C LEU A 93 -14.08 5.36 14.80
N ARG A 94 -14.16 4.82 16.00
CA ARG A 94 -14.61 5.56 17.18
C ARG A 94 -13.54 6.53 17.67
N LEU A 95 -13.96 7.43 18.53
CA LEU A 95 -13.03 8.29 19.24
C LEU A 95 -12.11 7.43 20.15
N ASP A 96 -10.82 7.71 20.08
CA ASP A 96 -9.85 7.13 21.00
C ASP A 96 -9.93 7.79 22.40
N GLU A 97 -9.12 7.36 23.36
CA GLU A 97 -9.07 7.90 24.72
C GLU A 97 -8.74 9.41 24.76
N LYS A 98 -8.12 9.95 23.70
CA LYS A 98 -7.79 11.37 23.55
C LYS A 98 -8.86 12.16 22.81
N GLY A 99 -9.96 11.54 22.44
CA GLY A 99 -11.06 12.13 21.68
C GLY A 99 -10.77 12.33 20.19
N TRP A 100 -9.87 11.55 19.61
CA TRP A 100 -9.58 11.57 18.18
C TRP A 100 -10.13 10.32 17.49
N ARG A 101 -10.56 10.47 16.26
CA ARG A 101 -10.95 9.36 15.41
C ARG A 101 -10.35 9.50 14.01
N PRO A 102 -10.13 8.40 13.28
CA PRO A 102 -9.72 8.46 11.89
C PRO A 102 -10.83 9.04 11.01
N LEU A 103 -10.44 9.58 9.85
CA LEU A 103 -11.39 10.02 8.85
C LEU A 103 -12.18 8.83 8.30
N LEU A 104 -13.49 9.03 8.13
CA LEU A 104 -14.36 8.05 7.49
C LEU A 104 -14.15 8.12 5.97
N THR A 105 -13.53 7.11 5.40
CA THR A 105 -13.37 6.97 3.94
C THR A 105 -14.48 6.12 3.35
N TRP A 106 -14.71 6.26 2.03
CA TRP A 106 -15.64 5.39 1.30
C TRP A 106 -15.34 3.93 1.61
N ASN A 107 -16.08 3.05 1.87
CA ASN A 107 -15.87 1.64 2.25
C ASN A 107 -14.93 1.38 3.46
N TYR A 108 -14.63 2.36 4.26
CA TYR A 108 -13.81 2.24 5.49
C TYR A 108 -12.40 1.67 5.28
N SER A 109 -11.85 1.76 4.07
CA SER A 109 -10.53 1.17 3.75
C SER A 109 -9.34 2.06 4.04
N GLY A 110 -9.58 3.32 4.45
CA GLY A 110 -8.52 4.31 4.63
C GLY A 110 -7.96 4.86 3.32
N PHE A 111 -6.95 5.69 3.42
CA PHE A 111 -6.22 6.21 2.26
C PHE A 111 -5.31 5.14 1.67
N VAL A 112 -5.20 5.13 0.36
CA VAL A 112 -4.21 4.33 -0.37
C VAL A 112 -3.20 5.25 -1.04
N GLY A 113 -1.94 4.84 -1.10
CA GLY A 113 -0.90 5.61 -1.79
C GLY A 113 -1.12 5.65 -3.31
N PRO A 114 -0.59 6.68 -4.00
CA PRO A 114 -0.58 6.73 -5.46
C PRO A 114 0.09 5.50 -6.07
N LYS A 115 -0.34 5.08 -7.26
CA LYS A 115 0.37 4.05 -8.02
C LYS A 115 1.69 4.60 -8.54
N VAL A 116 2.71 3.73 -8.63
CA VAL A 116 4.01 4.09 -9.18
C VAL A 116 3.99 4.09 -10.71
N ASN A 117 4.93 4.82 -11.31
CA ASN A 117 5.14 4.82 -12.75
C ASN A 117 5.77 3.50 -13.23
N PRO A 118 5.54 3.08 -14.47
CA PRO A 118 6.39 2.09 -15.10
C PRO A 118 7.85 2.57 -15.18
N GLY A 119 8.77 1.74 -14.71
CA GLY A 119 10.19 2.09 -14.64
C GLY A 119 10.99 1.06 -13.85
N THR A 120 12.24 1.35 -13.62
CA THR A 120 13.15 0.52 -12.81
C THR A 120 13.22 1.10 -11.40
N TYR A 121 13.07 0.22 -10.43
CA TYR A 121 13.15 0.49 -9.00
C TYR A 121 14.25 -0.35 -8.39
N THR A 122 14.78 0.07 -7.26
CA THR A 122 15.73 -0.73 -6.47
C THR A 122 15.03 -1.22 -5.20
N VAL A 123 15.05 -2.53 -5.01
CA VAL A 123 14.61 -3.16 -3.76
C VAL A 123 15.83 -3.31 -2.87
N LYS A 124 15.85 -2.59 -1.75
CA LYS A 124 16.90 -2.65 -0.74
C LYS A 124 16.39 -3.39 0.49
N ILE A 125 17.05 -4.47 0.85
CA ILE A 125 16.72 -5.29 2.02
C ILE A 125 17.83 -5.14 3.06
N THR A 126 17.47 -4.74 4.27
CA THR A 126 18.38 -4.60 5.40
C THR A 126 17.98 -5.56 6.51
N ASN A 127 18.93 -6.36 6.99
CA ASN A 127 18.79 -7.26 8.12
C ASN A 127 20.02 -7.13 9.04
N GLY A 128 19.91 -6.30 10.08
CA GLY A 128 21.06 -5.90 10.88
C GLY A 128 22.07 -5.12 10.02
N GLU A 129 23.33 -5.58 10.01
CA GLU A 129 24.40 -4.98 9.20
C GLU A 129 24.37 -5.43 7.73
N ALA A 130 23.65 -6.50 7.40
CA ALA A 130 23.57 -7.01 6.03
C ALA A 130 22.62 -6.19 5.19
N VAL A 131 23.11 -5.68 4.07
CA VAL A 131 22.35 -4.92 3.08
C VAL A 131 22.46 -5.60 1.72
N MET A 132 21.33 -5.81 1.06
CA MET A 132 21.24 -6.35 -0.30
C MET A 132 20.35 -5.46 -1.16
N GLU A 133 20.73 -5.26 -2.41
CA GLU A 133 19.97 -4.46 -3.37
C GLU A 133 19.75 -5.26 -4.65
N GLN A 134 18.55 -5.15 -5.21
CA GLN A 134 18.19 -5.81 -6.46
C GLN A 134 17.27 -4.89 -7.28
N PRO A 135 17.47 -4.81 -8.62
CA PRO A 135 16.57 -4.07 -9.49
C PRO A 135 15.22 -4.79 -9.62
N LEU A 136 14.16 -3.98 -9.71
CA LEU A 136 12.80 -4.44 -9.98
C LEU A 136 12.20 -3.57 -11.09
N VAL A 137 11.75 -4.19 -12.17
CA VAL A 137 11.16 -3.48 -13.31
C VAL A 137 9.65 -3.55 -13.23
N VAL A 138 9.01 -2.37 -13.16
CA VAL A 138 7.56 -2.22 -13.27
C VAL A 138 7.20 -1.89 -14.72
N GLN A 139 6.42 -2.77 -15.34
CA GLN A 139 5.99 -2.61 -16.72
C GLN A 139 4.61 -1.92 -16.79
N LYS A 140 4.40 -1.16 -17.87
CA LYS A 140 3.06 -0.65 -18.21
C LYS A 140 2.16 -1.82 -18.58
N ASP A 141 0.93 -1.80 -18.08
CA ASP A 141 -0.10 -2.75 -18.55
C ASP A 141 -0.35 -2.56 -20.05
N PRO A 142 -0.12 -3.59 -20.89
CA PRO A 142 -0.31 -3.49 -22.33
C PRO A 142 -1.78 -3.23 -22.72
N ASN A 143 -2.74 -3.59 -21.87
CA ASN A 143 -4.17 -3.45 -22.14
C ASN A 143 -4.72 -2.04 -21.87
N THR A 144 -3.89 -1.13 -21.33
CA THR A 144 -4.31 0.26 -21.09
C THR A 144 -3.91 1.14 -22.28
N SER A 145 -4.82 2.03 -22.71
CA SER A 145 -4.57 2.99 -23.80
C SER A 145 -3.68 4.17 -23.40
N GLY A 146 -3.58 4.51 -22.11
CA GLY A 146 -2.75 5.61 -21.64
C GLY A 146 -1.26 5.42 -21.96
N THR A 147 -0.58 6.49 -22.34
CA THR A 147 0.88 6.49 -22.57
C THR A 147 1.66 6.50 -21.25
N LYS A 148 2.96 6.23 -21.31
CA LYS A 148 3.84 6.40 -20.13
C LYS A 148 3.85 7.86 -19.64
N ALA A 149 3.73 8.83 -20.57
CA ALA A 149 3.66 10.24 -20.23
C ALA A 149 2.38 10.59 -19.46
N ASP A 150 1.23 10.07 -19.90
CA ASP A 150 -0.05 10.26 -19.20
C ASP A 150 0.00 9.70 -17.78
N ILE A 151 0.57 8.50 -17.63
CA ILE A 151 0.75 7.86 -16.31
C ILE A 151 1.65 8.72 -15.42
N ALA A 152 2.76 9.27 -15.96
CA ALA A 152 3.68 10.14 -15.21
C ALA A 152 2.97 11.41 -14.72
N VAL A 153 2.17 12.06 -15.58
CA VAL A 153 1.37 13.24 -15.19
C VAL A 153 0.36 12.87 -14.10
N GLN A 154 -0.35 11.76 -14.25
CA GLN A 154 -1.31 11.28 -13.25
C GLN A 154 -0.63 11.01 -11.90
N THR A 155 0.50 10.30 -11.91
CA THR A 155 1.24 9.98 -10.68
C THR A 155 1.75 11.25 -9.99
N LYS A 156 2.30 12.20 -10.76
CA LYS A 156 2.76 13.50 -10.23
C LYS A 156 1.62 14.22 -9.51
N ARG A 157 0.45 14.34 -10.14
CA ARG A 157 -0.72 14.98 -9.52
C ARG A 157 -1.21 14.26 -8.29
N ALA A 158 -1.21 12.93 -8.30
CA ALA A 158 -1.59 12.13 -7.15
C ALA A 158 -0.60 12.28 -5.97
N LEU A 159 0.69 12.47 -6.25
CA LEU A 159 1.70 12.75 -5.23
C LEU A 159 1.54 14.16 -4.64
N GLU A 160 1.25 15.17 -5.47
CA GLU A 160 0.93 16.53 -5.01
C GLU A 160 -0.27 16.50 -4.04
N ILE A 161 -1.38 15.86 -4.43
CA ILE A 161 -2.57 15.71 -3.58
C ILE A 161 -2.24 14.96 -2.27
N ARG A 162 -1.42 13.90 -2.34
CA ARG A 162 -0.97 13.17 -1.14
C ARG A 162 -0.25 14.09 -0.16
N GLU A 163 0.63 14.95 -0.68
CA GLU A 163 1.39 15.89 0.14
C GLU A 163 0.49 16.97 0.75
N ASP A 164 -0.42 17.52 -0.04
CA ASP A 164 -1.42 18.50 0.45
C ASP A 164 -2.26 17.90 1.60
N ILE A 165 -2.73 16.65 1.44
CA ILE A 165 -3.45 15.95 2.52
C ILE A 165 -2.57 15.79 3.76
N SER A 166 -1.29 15.41 3.57
CA SER A 166 -0.36 15.20 4.69
C SER A 166 -0.02 16.51 5.43
N THR A 167 -0.05 17.64 4.72
CA THR A 167 0.24 18.96 5.30
C THR A 167 -0.90 19.46 6.18
N VAL A 168 -2.15 19.06 5.89
CA VAL A 168 -3.34 19.46 6.68
C VAL A 168 -3.73 18.43 7.76
N ALA A 169 -2.99 17.33 7.88
CA ALA A 169 -3.25 16.25 8.83
C ALA A 169 -2.56 16.48 10.16
#